data_bc718c7c21e054c6ae0de8ea22ffc4ba
#
_entry.id   bc718c7c21e054c6ae0de8ea22ffc4ba
#
_cell.length_a   1.000
_cell.length_b   1.000
_cell.length_c   1.000
_cell.angle_alpha   90.00
_cell.angle_beta   90.00
_cell.angle_gamma   90.00
#
_symmetry.space_group_name_H-M   'P 1'
#
loop_
_entity.id
_entity.type
_entity.pdbx_description
1 polymer ?
#
loop_
_entity_poly.entity_id
_entity_poly.type
_entity_poly.pdbx_seq_one_letter_code
_entity_poly.pdbx_strand_id
1 'polypeptide(L)'
;MIQVTDNHDVVTIQLTGRFDFRVIKDFQELLTREPRTWVVDLSAVDYVDSSALGMLLLLRDRVRGDAQRVQLRGVHGQPREVLVMAKFDRMFKLE
;
A
#
# COMPACT_ATOMS: atom_id res chain seq x y z
N MET A 1 7.71 -10.65 -1.13
CA MET A 1 8.17 -10.29 -2.48
C MET A 1 7.38 -9.11 -3.00
N ILE A 2 8.00 -8.24 -3.77
CA ILE A 2 7.37 -7.04 -4.28
C ILE A 2 7.61 -6.93 -5.79
N GLN A 3 6.56 -6.63 -6.54
CA GLN A 3 6.63 -6.39 -7.98
C GLN A 3 5.99 -5.05 -8.29
N VAL A 4 6.51 -4.35 -9.28
CA VAL A 4 6.07 -3.00 -9.62
C VAL A 4 5.74 -2.91 -11.09
N THR A 5 4.59 -2.33 -11.40
CA THR A 5 4.21 -1.94 -12.75
C THR A 5 4.04 -0.42 -12.76
N ASP A 6 4.73 0.23 -13.68
CA ASP A 6 4.72 1.70 -13.75
C ASP A 6 4.42 2.13 -15.19
N ASN A 7 3.32 2.83 -15.38
CA ASN A 7 2.95 3.40 -16.69
C ASN A 7 2.95 4.93 -16.66
N HIS A 8 3.66 5.54 -15.70
CA HIS A 8 3.77 6.97 -15.44
C HIS A 8 2.56 7.58 -14.73
N ASP A 9 1.34 7.24 -15.13
CA ASP A 9 0.13 7.76 -14.47
C ASP A 9 -0.23 6.94 -13.24
N VAL A 10 -0.01 5.62 -13.31
CA VAL A 10 -0.36 4.69 -12.23
C VAL A 10 0.84 3.82 -11.92
N VAL A 11 1.24 3.81 -10.66
CA VAL A 11 2.22 2.83 -10.17
C VAL A 11 1.45 1.79 -9.36
N THR A 12 1.57 0.53 -9.78
CA THR A 12 0.96 -0.60 -9.09
C THR A 12 2.06 -1.37 -8.36
N ILE A 13 1.91 -1.49 -7.06
CA ILE A 13 2.81 -2.24 -6.20
C ILE A 13 2.11 -3.51 -5.79
N GLN A 14 2.62 -4.66 -6.26
CA GLN A 14 2.05 -5.96 -5.93
C GLN A 14 2.92 -6.65 -4.91
N LEU A 15 2.33 -6.97 -3.77
CA LEU A 15 3.01 -7.64 -2.66
C LEU A 15 2.47 -9.05 -2.52
N THR A 16 3.34 -9.98 -2.09
CA THR A 16 2.93 -11.36 -1.86
C THR A 16 3.43 -11.85 -0.51
N GLY A 17 2.61 -12.66 0.16
CA GLY A 17 2.95 -13.27 1.42
C GLY A 17 2.79 -12.30 2.59
N ARG A 18 3.91 -11.88 3.16
CA ARG A 18 3.92 -11.01 4.33
C ARG A 18 4.34 -9.60 3.93
N PHE A 19 3.51 -8.64 4.28
CA PHE A 19 3.84 -7.23 4.11
C PHE A 19 4.37 -6.72 5.45
N ASP A 20 5.69 -6.76 5.62
CA ASP A 20 6.34 -6.42 6.88
C ASP A 20 7.65 -5.64 6.63
N PHE A 21 8.48 -5.53 7.66
CA PHE A 21 9.70 -4.72 7.63
C PHE A 21 10.66 -5.11 6.50
N ARG A 22 10.59 -6.33 5.98
CA ARG A 22 11.54 -6.81 4.97
C ARG A 22 11.42 -6.09 3.63
N VAL A 23 10.29 -5.42 3.37
CA VAL A 23 10.09 -4.68 2.12
C VAL A 23 10.24 -3.16 2.31
N ILE A 24 10.63 -2.69 3.49
CA ILE A 24 10.74 -1.26 3.77
C ILE A 24 11.66 -0.56 2.77
N LYS A 25 12.84 -1.10 2.54
CA LYS A 25 13.82 -0.47 1.65
C LYS A 25 13.29 -0.37 0.23
N ASP A 26 12.73 -1.46 -0.28
CA ASP A 26 12.17 -1.48 -1.63
C ASP A 26 11.01 -0.49 -1.75
N PHE A 27 10.17 -0.45 -0.74
CA PHE A 27 9.02 0.44 -0.72
C PHE A 27 9.46 1.91 -0.71
N GLN A 28 10.46 2.25 0.10
CA GLN A 28 10.98 3.62 0.17
C GLN A 28 11.58 4.07 -1.17
N GLU A 29 12.25 3.18 -1.88
CA GLU A 29 12.78 3.51 -3.20
C GLU A 29 11.66 3.83 -4.19
N LEU A 30 10.52 3.16 -4.08
CA LEU A 30 9.37 3.43 -4.94
C LEU A 30 8.76 4.79 -4.68
N LEU A 31 8.86 5.30 -3.45
CA LEU A 31 8.27 6.58 -3.08
C LEU A 31 8.95 7.78 -3.75
N THR A 32 10.06 7.56 -4.45
CA THR A 32 10.68 8.62 -5.26
C THR A 32 9.90 8.91 -6.55
N ARG A 33 9.00 8.02 -6.94
CA ARG A 33 8.17 8.19 -8.13
C ARG A 33 6.98 9.08 -7.83
N GLU A 34 6.44 9.71 -8.87
CA GLU A 34 5.35 10.67 -8.70
C GLU A 34 4.20 10.38 -9.67
N PRO A 35 3.55 9.21 -9.57
CA PRO A 35 2.40 8.93 -10.41
C PRO A 35 1.19 9.74 -9.95
N ARG A 36 0.18 9.81 -10.80
CA ARG A 36 -1.10 10.40 -10.41
C ARG A 36 -1.79 9.54 -9.36
N THR A 37 -1.70 8.22 -9.51
CA THR A 37 -2.37 7.27 -8.64
C THR A 37 -1.44 6.13 -8.27
N TRP A 38 -1.53 5.70 -7.02
CA TRP A 38 -0.85 4.51 -6.52
C TRP A 38 -1.88 3.42 -6.32
N VAL A 39 -1.55 2.21 -6.74
CA VAL A 39 -2.34 1.02 -6.43
C VAL A 39 -1.45 0.06 -5.67
N VAL A 40 -1.86 -0.31 -4.47
CA VAL A 40 -1.17 -1.33 -3.67
C VAL A 40 -2.05 -2.58 -3.71
N ASP A 41 -1.57 -3.61 -4.39
CA ASP A 41 -2.31 -4.85 -4.55
C ASP A 41 -1.93 -5.81 -3.44
N LEU A 42 -2.86 -6.05 -2.54
CA LEU A 42 -2.70 -6.90 -1.37
C LEU A 42 -3.45 -8.22 -1.51
N SER A 43 -3.91 -8.56 -2.72
CA SER A 43 -4.70 -9.77 -2.93
C SER A 43 -3.95 -11.05 -2.58
N ALA A 44 -2.62 -11.05 -2.69
CA ALA A 44 -1.76 -12.19 -2.36
C ALA A 44 -1.05 -12.01 -1.01
N VAL A 45 -1.47 -11.05 -0.20
CA VAL A 45 -0.90 -10.80 1.13
C VAL A 45 -1.80 -11.41 2.18
N ASP A 46 -1.21 -12.24 3.05
CA ASP A 46 -1.96 -12.91 4.14
C ASP A 46 -1.63 -12.36 5.53
N TYR A 47 -0.64 -11.47 5.63
CA TYR A 47 -0.23 -10.92 6.93
C TYR A 47 0.36 -9.53 6.76
N VAL A 48 -0.02 -8.59 7.64
CA VAL A 48 0.61 -7.27 7.77
C VAL A 48 0.95 -7.02 9.23
N ASP A 49 2.01 -6.22 9.45
CA ASP A 49 2.39 -5.77 10.78
C ASP A 49 2.40 -4.24 10.84
N SER A 50 2.86 -3.68 11.95
CA SER A 50 2.91 -2.23 12.13
C SER A 50 3.85 -1.54 11.14
N SER A 51 4.88 -2.24 10.65
CA SER A 51 5.76 -1.69 9.62
C SER A 51 5.00 -1.42 8.32
N ALA A 52 4.08 -2.32 7.97
CA ALA A 52 3.23 -2.14 6.79
C ALA A 52 2.36 -0.90 6.92
N LEU A 53 1.78 -0.69 8.10
CA LEU A 53 0.97 0.50 8.36
C LEU A 53 1.80 1.77 8.18
N GLY A 54 3.03 1.78 8.70
CA GLY A 54 3.94 2.91 8.55
C GLY A 54 4.26 3.21 7.09
N MET A 55 4.50 2.17 6.29
CA MET A 55 4.79 2.34 4.88
C MET A 55 3.59 2.91 4.11
N LEU A 56 2.39 2.45 4.42
CA LEU A 56 1.17 2.98 3.80
C LEU A 56 0.95 4.45 4.18
N LEU A 57 1.28 4.82 5.42
CA LEU A 57 1.19 6.23 5.84
C LEU A 57 2.19 7.11 5.10
N LEU A 58 3.39 6.61 4.81
CA LEU A 58 4.36 7.33 3.98
C LEU A 58 3.79 7.57 2.58
N LEU A 59 3.12 6.57 2.04
CA LEU A 59 2.49 6.70 0.73
C LEU A 59 1.37 7.74 0.76
N ARG A 60 0.59 7.76 1.82
CA ARG A 60 -0.46 8.77 2.01
C ARG A 60 0.13 10.18 2.05
N ASP A 61 1.29 10.33 2.70
CA ASP A 61 2.00 11.61 2.74
C ASP A 61 2.42 12.06 1.35
N ARG A 62 2.85 11.14 0.50
CA ARG A 62 3.27 11.47 -0.87
C ARG A 62 2.12 12.07 -1.69
N VAL A 63 0.89 11.70 -1.42
CA VAL A 63 -0.28 12.24 -2.10
C VAL A 63 -0.99 13.30 -1.25
N ARG A 64 -0.35 13.77 -0.19
CA ARG A 64 -0.86 14.84 0.69
C ARG A 64 -2.22 14.52 1.27
N GLY A 65 -2.42 13.25 1.61
CA GLY A 65 -3.65 12.78 2.23
C GLY A 65 -4.83 12.61 1.29
N ASP A 66 -4.62 12.68 -0.02
CA ASP A 66 -5.69 12.51 -0.99
C ASP A 66 -5.99 11.02 -1.16
N ALA A 67 -7.04 10.54 -0.49
CA ALA A 67 -7.42 9.14 -0.50
C ALA A 67 -7.81 8.63 -1.90
N GLN A 68 -8.19 9.52 -2.81
CA GLN A 68 -8.55 9.13 -4.17
C GLN A 68 -7.33 8.73 -5.00
N ARG A 69 -6.15 9.08 -4.54
CA ARG A 69 -4.91 8.81 -5.27
C ARG A 69 -4.18 7.55 -4.78
N VAL A 70 -4.70 6.89 -3.75
CA VAL A 70 -4.12 5.63 -3.25
C VAL A 70 -5.22 4.61 -3.07
N GLN A 71 -5.14 3.55 -3.85
CA GLN A 71 -6.08 2.43 -3.78
C GLN A 71 -5.38 1.22 -3.18
N LEU A 72 -5.99 0.62 -2.16
CA LEU A 72 -5.54 -0.65 -1.59
C LEU A 72 -6.47 -1.73 -2.12
N ARG A 73 -5.95 -2.58 -2.99
CA ARG A 73 -6.75 -3.55 -3.76
C ARG A 73 -6.62 -4.95 -3.18
N GLY A 74 -7.74 -5.69 -3.17
CA GLY A 74 -7.73 -7.10 -2.80
C GLY A 74 -7.53 -7.34 -1.31
N VAL A 75 -7.88 -6.36 -0.49
CA VAL A 75 -7.69 -6.46 0.96
C VAL A 75 -8.65 -7.49 1.54
N HIS A 76 -8.10 -8.49 2.26
CA HIS A 76 -8.90 -9.55 2.85
C HIS A 76 -8.18 -10.14 4.07
N GLY A 77 -8.88 -10.97 4.85
CA GLY A 77 -8.29 -11.70 5.96
C GLY A 77 -7.70 -10.80 7.04
N GLN A 78 -6.56 -11.23 7.61
CA GLN A 78 -5.87 -10.50 8.66
C GLN A 78 -5.47 -9.09 8.21
N PRO A 79 -4.93 -8.88 6.99
CA PRO A 79 -4.65 -7.53 6.52
C PRO A 79 -5.87 -6.61 6.58
N ARG A 80 -7.03 -7.10 6.16
CA ARG A 80 -8.25 -6.28 6.22
C ARG A 80 -8.63 -5.94 7.66
N GLU A 81 -8.57 -6.91 8.56
CA GLU A 81 -8.90 -6.68 9.95
C GLU A 81 -8.00 -5.62 10.58
N VAL A 82 -6.70 -5.72 10.33
CA VAL A 82 -5.72 -4.76 10.87
C VAL A 82 -5.96 -3.36 10.30
N LEU A 83 -6.17 -3.25 9.00
CA LEU A 83 -6.38 -1.96 8.35
C LEU A 83 -7.66 -1.29 8.82
N VAL A 84 -8.73 -2.04 8.97
CA VAL A 84 -10.01 -1.49 9.45
C VAL A 84 -9.89 -1.07 10.91
N MET A 85 -9.23 -1.87 11.75
CA MET A 85 -9.00 -1.49 13.15
C MET A 85 -8.19 -0.21 13.27
N ALA A 86 -7.24 0.00 12.38
CA ALA A 86 -6.43 1.22 12.33
C ALA A 86 -7.13 2.38 11.62
N LYS A 87 -8.37 2.17 11.18
CA LYS A 87 -9.19 3.17 10.48
C LYS A 87 -8.60 3.60 9.13
N PHE A 88 -7.86 2.72 8.50
CA PHE A 88 -7.27 2.97 7.18
C PHE A 88 -8.31 2.99 6.08
N ASP A 89 -9.48 2.38 6.30
CA ASP A 89 -10.62 2.48 5.40
C ASP A 89 -11.13 3.93 5.25
N ARG A 90 -10.78 4.80 6.20
CA ARG A 90 -11.10 6.23 6.14
C ARG A 90 -9.99 7.06 5.49
N MET A 91 -8.82 6.51 5.33
CA MET A 91 -7.64 7.21 4.81
C MET A 91 -7.26 6.80 3.40
N PHE A 92 -7.73 5.65 2.96
CA PHE A 92 -7.41 5.07 1.66
C PHE A 92 -8.69 4.53 1.04
N LYS A 93 -8.63 4.32 -0.28
CA LYS A 93 -9.70 3.63 -0.99
C LYS A 93 -9.42 2.13 -0.89
N LEU A 94 -10.22 1.41 -0.11
CA LEU A 94 -10.10 -0.04 0.04
C LEU A 94 -11.04 -0.75 -0.93
N GLU A 95 -10.51 -1.72 -1.63
CA GLU A 95 -11.29 -2.56 -2.54
C GLU A 95 -11.00 -4.03 -2.35
#